data_02e2deeb3dd06fca00ed16c6354efdd6
#
_entry.id   02e2deeb3dd06fca00ed16c6354efdd6
#
_cell.length_a   1.000
_cell.length_b   1.000
_cell.length_c   1.000
_cell.angle_alpha   90.00
_cell.angle_beta   90.00
_cell.angle_gamma   90.00
#
_symmetry.space_group_name_H-M   'P 1'
#
loop_
_entity.id
_entity.type
_entity.pdbx_description
1 polymer ?
#
loop_
_entity_poly.entity_id
_entity_poly.type
_entity_poly.pdbx_seq_one_letter_code
_entity_poly.pdbx_strand_id
1 'polypeptide(L)'
;MEDRINFSKVLSGATFGIEAFIVEIETHLEKAMLAFTIVGLPDNAVKESRERVTAAIKNSGLKFPGKKITINMAPADVKKEGSSFDLPIAVGILAADGFIPINQL
;
A
#
# COMPACT_ATOMS: atom_id res chain seq x y z
N MET A 1 14.19 -17.40 13.06
CA MET A 1 13.68 -16.92 11.83
C MET A 1 14.46 -15.72 11.36
N GLU A 2 14.59 -15.54 10.14
CA GLU A 2 15.39 -14.46 9.63
C GLU A 2 14.61 -13.15 9.60
N ASP A 3 15.35 -12.07 9.51
CA ASP A 3 14.81 -10.71 9.51
C ASP A 3 14.70 -10.16 8.09
N ARG A 4 14.23 -10.99 7.21
CA ARG A 4 14.12 -10.53 5.84
C ARG A 4 12.96 -9.55 5.66
N ILE A 5 13.08 -8.72 4.63
CA ILE A 5 12.03 -7.79 4.25
C ILE A 5 10.97 -8.55 3.50
N ASN A 6 9.73 -8.42 3.93
CA ASN A 6 8.59 -8.93 3.18
C ASN A 6 8.16 -7.90 2.17
N PHE A 7 7.79 -8.37 0.99
CA PHE A 7 7.58 -7.48 -0.15
C PHE A 7 6.39 -7.93 -0.97
N SER A 8 5.66 -6.99 -1.51
CA SER A 8 4.64 -7.26 -2.52
C SER A 8 4.62 -6.14 -3.54
N LYS A 9 4.09 -6.44 -4.72
CA LYS A 9 3.83 -5.44 -5.75
C LYS A 9 2.43 -5.66 -6.27
N VAL A 10 1.61 -4.62 -6.24
CA VAL A 10 0.24 -4.64 -6.73
C VAL A 10 0.14 -3.62 -7.85
N LEU A 11 -0.52 -4.01 -8.92
CA LEU A 11 -0.79 -3.10 -10.03
C LEU A 11 -2.21 -2.60 -9.93
N SER A 12 -2.38 -1.30 -10.11
CA SER A 12 -3.68 -0.67 -10.06
C SER A 12 -3.84 0.25 -11.25
N GLY A 13 -5.07 0.45 -11.69
CA GLY A 13 -5.36 1.36 -12.78
C GLY A 13 -5.70 2.74 -12.27
N ALA A 14 -5.35 3.74 -13.06
CA ALA A 14 -5.74 5.11 -12.80
C ALA A 14 -6.09 5.76 -14.12
N THR A 15 -6.98 6.76 -14.07
CA THR A 15 -7.37 7.51 -15.27
C THR A 15 -7.11 8.98 -15.07
N PHE A 16 -6.77 9.64 -16.15
CA PHE A 16 -6.58 11.08 -16.16
C PHE A 16 -7.16 11.58 -17.48
N GLY A 17 -8.33 12.22 -17.41
CA GLY A 17 -9.04 12.57 -18.61
C GLY A 17 -9.52 11.29 -19.29
N ILE A 18 -9.11 11.12 -20.54
CA ILE A 18 -9.47 9.94 -21.31
C ILE A 18 -8.34 8.91 -21.36
N GLU A 19 -7.24 9.19 -20.66
CA GLU A 19 -6.09 8.29 -20.65
C GLU A 19 -6.11 7.43 -19.41
N ALA A 20 -5.67 6.18 -19.59
CA ALA A 20 -5.52 5.25 -18.47
C ALA A 20 -4.05 4.86 -18.37
N PHE A 21 -3.58 4.66 -17.16
CA PHE A 21 -2.21 4.22 -16.92
C PHE A 21 -2.16 3.31 -15.72
N ILE A 22 -1.06 2.57 -15.61
CA ILE A 22 -0.88 1.62 -14.52
C ILE A 22 -0.06 2.27 -13.44
N VAL A 23 -0.52 2.13 -12.19
CA VAL A 23 0.23 2.56 -11.01
C VAL A 23 0.75 1.32 -10.31
N GLU A 24 2.06 1.28 -10.08
CA GLU A 24 2.67 0.19 -9.32
C GLU A 24 2.72 0.58 -7.86
N ILE A 25 2.27 -0.32 -7.02
CA ILE A 25 2.26 -0.12 -5.57
C ILE A 25 3.14 -1.19 -4.95
N GLU A 26 4.31 -0.78 -4.50
CA GLU A 26 5.27 -1.68 -3.88
C GLU A 26 5.22 -1.51 -2.39
N THR A 27 5.07 -2.61 -1.68
CA THR A 27 4.98 -2.62 -0.23
C THR A 27 6.16 -3.38 0.35
N HIS A 28 6.85 -2.76 1.29
CA HIS A 28 7.95 -3.37 2.03
C HIS A 28 7.58 -3.40 3.50
N LEU A 29 7.67 -4.57 4.11
CA LEU A 29 7.48 -4.73 5.55
C LEU A 29 8.80 -5.15 6.15
N GLU A 30 9.22 -4.44 7.20
CA GLU A 30 10.46 -4.73 7.88
C GLU A 30 10.19 -4.90 9.37
N LYS A 31 10.90 -5.81 9.97
CA LYS A 31 10.89 -5.99 11.41
C LYS A 31 11.72 -4.88 12.03
N ALA A 32 11.08 -3.78 12.36
CA ALA A 32 11.77 -2.58 12.82
C ALA A 32 10.78 -1.76 13.63
N MET A 33 11.20 -0.55 14.01
CA MET A 33 10.32 0.38 14.71
C MET A 33 9.07 0.62 13.89
N LEU A 34 7.92 0.58 14.56
CA LEU A 34 6.63 0.75 13.89
C LEU A 34 6.56 2.08 13.14
N ALA A 35 6.21 2.02 11.87
CA ALA A 35 6.03 3.19 11.03
C ALA A 35 5.20 2.82 9.82
N PHE A 36 4.53 3.81 9.24
CA PHE A 36 3.72 3.62 8.05
C PHE A 36 3.95 4.81 7.14
N THR A 37 4.72 4.62 6.09
CA THR A 37 5.13 5.66 5.16
C THR A 37 4.58 5.37 3.77
N ILE A 38 4.02 6.38 3.13
CA ILE A 38 3.55 6.28 1.74
C ILE A 38 4.28 7.33 0.91
N VAL A 39 4.94 6.88 -0.15
CA VAL A 39 5.65 7.75 -1.10
C VAL A 39 4.91 7.68 -2.43
N GLY A 40 4.68 8.83 -3.03
CA GLY A 40 4.02 8.90 -4.32
C GLY A 40 2.62 9.50 -4.28
N LEU A 41 2.15 9.87 -3.10
CA LEU A 41 0.91 10.63 -2.94
C LEU A 41 1.23 12.03 -2.46
N PRO A 42 0.36 13.01 -2.73
CA PRO A 42 0.54 14.33 -2.13
C PRO A 42 0.50 14.25 -0.61
N ASP A 43 1.25 15.13 0.04
CA ASP A 43 1.37 15.10 1.50
C ASP A 43 0.02 15.17 2.20
N ASN A 44 -0.89 15.98 1.68
CA ASN A 44 -2.20 16.13 2.31
C ASN A 44 -3.07 14.88 2.17
N ALA A 45 -2.73 13.98 1.26
CA ALA A 45 -3.48 12.75 1.08
C ALA A 45 -2.89 11.59 1.89
N VAL A 46 -1.62 11.69 2.29
CA VAL A 46 -0.93 10.58 2.93
C VAL A 46 -1.57 10.22 4.27
N LYS A 47 -1.82 11.22 5.11
CA LYS A 47 -2.37 10.96 6.44
C LYS A 47 -3.73 10.31 6.36
N GLU A 48 -4.60 10.84 5.50
CA GLU A 48 -5.94 10.30 5.36
C GLU A 48 -5.92 8.88 4.82
N SER A 49 -5.06 8.63 3.83
CA SER A 49 -4.95 7.30 3.27
C SER A 49 -4.48 6.29 4.31
N ARG A 50 -3.47 6.64 5.11
CA ARG A 50 -3.01 5.76 6.17
C ARG A 50 -4.12 5.43 7.15
N GLU A 51 -4.91 6.42 7.52
CA GLU A 51 -6.00 6.21 8.48
C GLU A 51 -7.07 5.30 7.90
N ARG A 52 -7.47 5.53 6.64
CA ARG A 52 -8.50 4.71 6.00
C ARG A 52 -8.04 3.27 5.80
N VAL A 53 -6.81 3.09 5.35
CA VAL A 53 -6.27 1.75 5.12
C VAL A 53 -6.17 0.98 6.44
N THR A 54 -5.66 1.63 7.48
CA THR A 54 -5.56 1.00 8.79
C THR A 54 -6.92 0.59 9.31
N ALA A 55 -7.91 1.49 9.20
CA ALA A 55 -9.25 1.19 9.67
C ALA A 55 -9.89 0.07 8.87
N ALA A 56 -9.69 0.07 7.55
CA ALA A 56 -10.27 -0.96 6.70
C ALA A 56 -9.75 -2.35 7.06
N ILE A 57 -8.45 -2.46 7.28
CA ILE A 57 -7.86 -3.75 7.64
C ILE A 57 -8.39 -4.21 8.99
N LYS A 58 -8.42 -3.32 9.98
CA LYS A 58 -8.88 -3.67 11.31
C LYS A 58 -10.37 -4.00 11.32
N ASN A 59 -11.16 -3.22 10.60
CA ASN A 59 -12.62 -3.44 10.56
C ASN A 59 -12.98 -4.73 9.83
N SER A 60 -12.08 -5.25 9.02
CA SER A 60 -12.29 -6.53 8.35
C SER A 60 -11.97 -7.72 9.25
N GLY A 61 -11.61 -7.47 10.50
CA GLY A 61 -11.25 -8.53 11.42
C GLY A 61 -9.83 -9.03 11.26
N LEU A 62 -9.03 -8.36 10.44
CA LEU A 62 -7.65 -8.74 10.20
C LEU A 62 -6.74 -7.90 11.08
N LYS A 63 -5.59 -8.48 11.40
CA LYS A 63 -4.62 -7.78 12.23
C LYS A 63 -3.74 -6.88 11.39
N PHE A 64 -3.62 -5.63 11.79
CA PHE A 64 -2.71 -4.70 11.13
C PHE A 64 -1.28 -5.05 11.54
N PRO A 65 -0.35 -5.18 10.58
CA PRO A 65 1.03 -5.59 10.91
C PRO A 65 1.72 -4.59 11.82
N GLY A 66 2.36 -5.09 12.88
CA GLY A 66 3.16 -4.27 13.78
C GLY A 66 4.60 -4.18 13.30
N LYS A 67 4.78 -3.63 12.10
CA LYS A 67 6.08 -3.59 11.43
C LYS A 67 6.28 -2.23 10.80
N LYS A 68 7.50 -1.99 10.31
CA LYS A 68 7.76 -0.80 9.52
C LYS A 68 7.22 -1.04 8.11
N ILE A 69 6.25 -0.24 7.71
CA ILE A 69 5.59 -0.36 6.41
C ILE A 69 6.04 0.79 5.52
N THR A 70 6.54 0.48 4.35
CA THR A 70 6.89 1.48 3.36
C THR A 70 6.17 1.15 2.06
N ILE A 71 5.37 2.09 1.58
CA ILE A 71 4.62 1.97 0.34
C ILE A 71 5.22 2.94 -0.67
N ASN A 72 5.60 2.44 -1.83
CA ASN A 72 6.06 3.25 -2.94
C ASN A 72 5.09 3.12 -4.09
N MET A 73 4.56 4.25 -4.55
CA MET A 73 3.63 4.29 -5.67
C MET A 73 4.30 4.98 -6.84
N ALA A 74 4.31 4.32 -7.98
CA ALA A 74 4.97 4.83 -9.18
C ALA A 74 4.02 4.75 -10.36
N PRO A 75 4.06 5.73 -11.26
CA PRO A 75 4.97 6.88 -11.26
C PRO A 75 4.52 7.97 -10.29
N ALA A 76 5.49 8.71 -9.77
CA ALA A 76 5.21 9.73 -8.77
C ALA A 76 4.67 11.02 -9.37
N ASP A 77 4.97 11.24 -10.65
CA ASP A 77 4.58 12.47 -11.33
C ASP A 77 3.17 12.44 -11.91
N VAL A 78 2.44 11.36 -11.69
CA VAL A 78 1.07 11.23 -12.16
C VAL A 78 0.12 11.55 -11.02
N LYS A 79 -0.92 12.33 -11.32
CA LYS A 79 -1.90 12.67 -10.30
C LYS A 79 -2.67 11.44 -9.87
N LYS A 80 -2.77 11.24 -8.56
CA LYS A 80 -3.47 10.11 -7.98
C LYS A 80 -4.53 10.62 -7.00
N GLU A 81 -5.74 10.11 -7.13
CA GLU A 81 -6.81 10.42 -6.18
C GLU A 81 -6.62 9.59 -4.93
N GLY A 82 -6.64 10.24 -3.77
CA GLY A 82 -6.26 9.59 -2.53
C GLY A 82 -7.01 8.31 -2.23
N SER A 83 -8.35 8.33 -2.30
CA SER A 83 -9.14 7.16 -1.91
C SER A 83 -9.12 6.05 -2.95
N SER A 84 -8.72 6.35 -4.19
CA SER A 84 -8.73 5.37 -5.27
C SER A 84 -7.76 4.22 -5.04
N PHE A 85 -6.76 4.43 -4.22
CA PHE A 85 -5.70 3.44 -4.02
C PHE A 85 -5.74 2.78 -2.65
N ASP A 86 -6.77 3.09 -1.85
CA ASP A 86 -6.86 2.51 -0.50
C ASP A 86 -6.92 0.98 -0.54
N LEU A 87 -7.75 0.41 -1.41
CA LEU A 87 -7.87 -1.03 -1.51
C LEU A 87 -6.59 -1.69 -2.03
N PRO A 88 -5.98 -1.22 -3.12
CA PRO A 88 -4.70 -1.79 -3.57
C PRO A 88 -3.61 -1.69 -2.50
N ILE A 89 -3.56 -0.59 -1.74
CA ILE A 89 -2.57 -0.45 -0.67
C ILE A 89 -2.83 -1.49 0.41
N ALA A 90 -4.09 -1.65 0.83
CA ALA A 90 -4.43 -2.64 1.85
C ALA A 90 -4.09 -4.06 1.38
N VAL A 91 -4.41 -4.38 0.13
CA VAL A 91 -4.08 -5.69 -0.44
C VAL A 91 -2.57 -5.90 -0.43
N GLY A 92 -1.81 -4.87 -0.82
CA GLY A 92 -0.35 -4.97 -0.82
C GLY A 92 0.23 -5.25 0.56
N ILE A 93 -0.31 -4.58 1.59
CA ILE A 93 0.14 -4.80 2.95
C ILE A 93 -0.15 -6.24 3.39
N LEU A 94 -1.36 -6.72 3.13
CA LEU A 94 -1.74 -8.06 3.53
C LEU A 94 -0.95 -9.12 2.78
N ALA A 95 -0.67 -8.88 1.50
CA ALA A 95 0.13 -9.81 0.71
C ALA A 95 1.57 -9.85 1.22
N ALA A 96 2.14 -8.69 1.52
CA ALA A 96 3.51 -8.63 2.03
C ALA A 96 3.61 -9.30 3.40
N ASP A 97 2.54 -9.26 4.18
CA ASP A 97 2.51 -9.88 5.50
C ASP A 97 2.13 -11.37 5.45
N GLY A 98 1.96 -11.91 4.25
CA GLY A 98 1.69 -13.34 4.07
C GLY A 98 0.23 -13.74 4.14
N PHE A 99 -0.68 -12.80 4.30
CA PHE A 99 -2.11 -13.08 4.35
C PHE A 99 -2.66 -13.52 3.01
N ILE A 100 -2.14 -12.91 1.94
CA ILE A 100 -2.56 -13.19 0.57
C ILE A 100 -1.36 -13.72 -0.18
N PRO A 101 -1.47 -14.88 -0.84
CA PRO A 101 -0.34 -15.37 -1.64
C PRO A 101 0.03 -14.37 -2.73
N ILE A 102 1.32 -14.07 -2.84
CA ILE A 102 1.80 -13.06 -3.77
C ILE A 102 1.48 -13.46 -5.22
N ASN A 103 1.50 -14.75 -5.51
CA ASN A 103 1.26 -15.20 -6.88
C ASN A 103 -0.20 -15.07 -7.31
N GLN A 104 -1.06 -14.57 -6.43
CA GLN A 104 -2.46 -14.32 -6.78
C GLN A 104 -2.76 -12.83 -6.98
N LEU A 105 -1.74 -12.01 -6.98
CA LEU A 105 -1.93 -10.57 -7.15
C LEU A 105 -1.97 -10.16 -8.62
#